data_116c2ec4e93e11f6ec0ca6374eded83b
#
_entry.id   116c2ec4e93e11f6ec0ca6374eded83b
#
_cell.length_a   1.000
_cell.length_b   1.000
_cell.length_c   1.000
_cell.angle_alpha   90.00
_cell.angle_beta   90.00
_cell.angle_gamma   90.00
#
_symmetry.space_group_name_H-M   'P 1'
#
loop_
_entity.id
_entity.type
_entity.pdbx_description
1 polymer ?
#
loop_
_entity_poly.entity_id
_entity_poly.type
_entity_poly.pdbx_seq_one_letter_code
_entity_poly.pdbx_strand_id
1 'polypeptide(L)'
;MATFLLLNQVVAGNQTSSSVLPDMTPRYGTCSIVHNGDRLATNSTVSVSLQATLDGALSWFEVETFRPSDADYINGTLPSWCRIVPLFPRMRVVVTNGNNLTYSAWIVEE
;
A
#
# COMPACT_ATOMS: atom_id res chain seq x y z
N MET A 1 7.78 13.41 12.56
CA MET A 1 7.50 12.53 11.40
C MET A 1 7.58 11.09 11.84
N ALA A 2 6.57 10.30 11.59
CA ALA A 2 6.54 8.89 11.94
C ALA A 2 6.43 8.04 10.67
N THR A 3 7.00 6.84 10.72
CA THR A 3 6.92 5.86 9.65
C THR A 3 6.19 4.64 10.16
N PHE A 4 5.16 4.21 9.43
CA PHE A 4 4.37 3.03 9.77
C PHE A 4 4.61 1.96 8.71
N LEU A 5 5.17 0.83 9.14
CA LEU A 5 5.33 -0.34 8.27
C LEU A 5 4.01 -1.12 8.25
N LEU A 6 3.41 -1.24 7.08
CA LEU A 6 2.14 -1.95 6.90
C LEU A 6 2.34 -3.40 6.52
N LEU A 7 3.30 -3.69 5.65
CA LEU A 7 3.49 -5.01 5.09
C LEU A 7 4.95 -5.20 4.71
N ASN A 8 5.49 -6.40 4.94
CA ASN A 8 6.83 -6.77 4.48
C ASN A 8 6.89 -8.30 4.42
N GLN A 9 6.37 -8.89 3.35
CA GLN A 9 6.33 -10.34 3.19
C GLN A 9 6.10 -10.76 1.76
N VAL A 10 6.35 -12.03 1.48
CA VAL A 10 6.01 -12.64 0.19
C VAL A 10 4.52 -12.85 0.13
N VAL A 11 3.91 -12.44 -0.97
CA VAL A 11 2.46 -12.62 -1.21
C VAL A 11 2.27 -13.45 -2.46
N ALA A 12 1.76 -14.67 -2.29
CA ALA A 12 1.46 -15.57 -3.40
C ALA A 12 0.10 -15.26 -4.03
N GLY A 13 -0.90 -15.03 -3.20
CA GLY A 13 -2.26 -14.71 -3.62
C GLY A 13 -2.68 -13.39 -3.02
N ASN A 14 -3.62 -13.43 -2.10
CA ASN A 14 -4.17 -12.24 -1.45
C ASN A 14 -3.67 -12.16 -0.01
N GLN A 15 -3.37 -10.95 0.44
CA GLN A 15 -2.89 -10.72 1.80
C GLN A 15 -3.39 -9.38 2.30
N THR A 16 -3.92 -9.36 3.52
CA THR A 16 -4.30 -8.14 4.22
C THR A 16 -3.28 -7.90 5.33
N SER A 17 -2.70 -6.71 5.36
CA SER A 17 -1.74 -6.34 6.39
C SER A 17 -2.42 -6.13 7.75
N SER A 18 -1.60 -6.07 8.80
CA SER A 18 -2.06 -5.53 10.07
C SER A 18 -2.40 -4.06 9.89
N SER A 19 -3.34 -3.56 10.68
CA SER A 19 -3.68 -2.15 10.62
C SER A 19 -2.73 -1.35 11.51
N VAL A 20 -2.48 -0.11 11.11
CA VAL A 20 -1.70 0.86 11.87
C VAL A 20 -2.57 2.06 12.20
N LEU A 21 -2.18 2.80 13.24
CA LEU A 21 -2.90 3.98 13.71
C LEU A 21 -2.02 5.20 13.46
N PRO A 22 -2.15 5.88 12.31
CA PRO A 22 -1.47 7.16 12.11
C PRO A 22 -1.97 8.21 13.12
N ASP A 23 -1.24 9.31 13.21
CA ASP A 23 -1.64 10.42 14.06
C ASP A 23 -3.04 10.88 13.68
N MET A 24 -3.89 11.13 14.69
CA MET A 24 -5.28 11.51 14.50
C MET A 24 -5.45 12.93 13.97
N THR A 25 -4.42 13.76 14.01
CA THR A 25 -4.50 15.12 13.46
C THR A 25 -4.69 15.03 11.94
N PRO A 26 -5.65 15.75 11.36
CA PRO A 26 -5.84 15.75 9.92
C PRO A 26 -4.55 16.13 9.19
N ARG A 27 -4.05 15.26 8.33
CA ARG A 27 -2.79 15.45 7.62
C ARG A 27 -2.70 14.49 6.44
N TYR A 28 -1.63 14.66 5.69
CA TYR A 28 -1.27 13.78 4.59
C TYR A 28 -0.01 13.02 4.94
N GLY A 29 0.22 11.94 4.25
CA GLY A 29 1.44 11.17 4.31
C GLY A 29 1.81 10.67 2.94
N THR A 30 2.99 10.07 2.82
CA THR A 30 3.41 9.41 1.59
C THR A 30 3.28 7.91 1.78
N CYS A 31 2.46 7.27 0.95
CA CYS A 31 2.35 5.83 0.91
C CYS A 31 3.31 5.31 -0.14
N SER A 32 4.24 4.45 0.27
CA SER A 32 5.22 3.84 -0.61
C SER A 32 5.05 2.34 -0.60
N ILE A 33 5.03 1.73 -1.78
CA ILE A 33 4.92 0.29 -1.95
C ILE A 33 6.00 -0.14 -2.92
N VAL A 34 6.82 -1.09 -2.49
CA VAL A 34 7.93 -1.63 -3.28
C VAL A 34 7.78 -3.13 -3.34
N HIS A 35 8.01 -3.72 -4.50
CA HIS A 35 8.11 -5.17 -4.59
C HIS A 35 9.47 -5.60 -5.11
N ASN A 36 9.90 -6.77 -4.66
CA ASN A 36 11.16 -7.36 -5.08
C ASN A 36 10.89 -8.25 -6.29
N GLY A 37 11.61 -8.01 -7.37
CA GLY A 37 11.47 -8.76 -8.62
C GLY A 37 11.44 -7.84 -9.82
N ASP A 38 11.19 -8.42 -11.00
CA ASP A 38 11.11 -7.67 -12.23
C ASP A 38 9.83 -6.82 -12.26
N ARG A 39 9.86 -5.79 -13.09
CA ARG A 39 8.68 -4.98 -13.31
C ARG A 39 7.54 -5.84 -13.84
N LEU A 40 6.37 -5.69 -13.23
CA LEU A 40 5.18 -6.40 -13.67
C LEU A 40 4.68 -5.84 -15.00
N ALA A 41 4.12 -6.70 -15.84
CA ALA A 41 3.48 -6.26 -17.08
C ALA A 41 2.31 -5.35 -16.76
N THR A 42 2.02 -4.39 -17.65
CA THR A 42 0.93 -3.42 -17.43
C THR A 42 -0.44 -4.08 -17.37
N ASN A 43 -0.57 -5.28 -17.94
CA ASN A 43 -1.82 -6.05 -17.87
C ASN A 43 -1.84 -7.06 -16.71
N SER A 44 -0.87 -7.00 -15.80
CA SER A 44 -0.86 -7.85 -14.61
C SER A 44 -2.08 -7.57 -13.76
N THR A 45 -2.63 -8.61 -13.14
CA THR A 45 -3.79 -8.49 -12.26
C THR A 45 -3.43 -8.14 -10.82
N VAL A 46 -2.16 -7.93 -10.52
CA VAL A 46 -1.72 -7.49 -9.20
C VAL A 46 -2.35 -6.13 -8.88
N SER A 47 -2.89 -5.99 -7.69
CA SER A 47 -3.30 -4.69 -7.18
C SER A 47 -3.00 -4.61 -5.69
N VAL A 48 -2.68 -3.40 -5.24
CA VAL A 48 -2.44 -3.12 -3.84
C VAL A 48 -3.38 -1.99 -3.45
N SER A 49 -4.29 -2.26 -2.52
CA SER A 49 -5.24 -1.28 -2.03
C SER A 49 -4.82 -0.76 -0.67
N LEU A 50 -4.73 0.56 -0.54
CA LEU A 50 -4.62 1.22 0.76
C LEU A 50 -6.04 1.49 1.24
N GLN A 51 -6.39 0.94 2.38
CA GLN A 51 -7.73 1.04 2.95
C GLN A 51 -7.69 1.73 4.31
N ALA A 52 -8.80 2.32 4.68
CA ALA A 52 -8.96 3.01 5.95
C ALA A 52 -10.30 2.71 6.58
N THR A 53 -10.40 2.94 7.88
CA THR A 53 -11.65 2.86 8.61
C THR A 53 -11.76 4.02 9.59
N LEU A 54 -12.98 4.45 9.82
CA LEU A 54 -13.30 5.47 10.82
C LEU A 54 -14.00 4.89 12.05
N ASP A 55 -14.43 3.63 11.97
CA ASP A 55 -15.30 3.02 13.00
C ASP A 55 -14.61 1.89 13.77
N GLY A 56 -13.29 1.86 13.77
CA GLY A 56 -12.57 0.87 14.56
C GLY A 56 -12.46 -0.51 13.92
N ALA A 57 -12.53 -0.58 12.59
CA ALA A 57 -12.34 -1.79 11.78
C ALA A 57 -13.62 -2.56 11.45
N LEU A 58 -14.79 -1.97 11.66
CA LEU A 58 -16.06 -2.59 11.26
C LEU A 58 -16.31 -2.40 9.76
N SER A 59 -15.93 -1.23 9.22
CA SER A 59 -16.13 -0.90 7.79
C SER A 59 -14.84 -0.34 7.23
N TRP A 60 -14.37 -0.92 6.13
CA TRP A 60 -13.16 -0.47 5.45
C TRP A 60 -13.52 0.10 4.09
N PHE A 61 -12.89 1.23 3.74
CA PHE A 61 -13.05 1.84 2.42
C PHE A 61 -11.69 2.04 1.77
N GLU A 62 -11.69 2.06 0.44
CA GLU A 62 -10.46 2.21 -0.32
C GLU A 62 -10.07 3.69 -0.39
N VAL A 63 -8.81 3.99 -0.02
CA VAL A 63 -8.23 5.33 -0.13
C VAL A 63 -7.52 5.47 -1.47
N GLU A 64 -6.71 4.47 -1.84
CA GLU A 64 -5.97 4.44 -3.09
C GLU A 64 -5.81 2.99 -3.54
N THR A 65 -5.72 2.82 -4.85
CA THR A 65 -5.39 1.53 -5.46
C THR A 65 -4.18 1.70 -6.37
N PHE A 66 -3.22 0.80 -6.23
CA PHE A 66 -1.97 0.81 -6.99
C PHE A 66 -1.95 -0.41 -7.91
N ARG A 67 -1.73 -0.18 -9.21
CA ARG A 67 -1.65 -1.22 -10.23
C ARG A 67 -0.45 -0.99 -11.13
N PRO A 68 0.09 -2.04 -11.76
CA PRO A 68 1.22 -1.86 -12.70
C PRO A 68 0.91 -0.94 -13.88
N SER A 69 -0.38 -0.77 -14.22
CA SER A 69 -0.78 0.15 -15.29
C SER A 69 -0.80 1.61 -14.87
N ASP A 70 -0.65 1.91 -13.58
CA ASP A 70 -0.70 3.28 -13.08
C ASP A 70 0.54 4.06 -13.54
N ALA A 71 0.34 5.35 -13.81
CA ALA A 71 1.40 6.21 -14.33
C ALA A 71 2.54 6.42 -13.34
N ASP A 72 2.29 6.26 -12.06
CA ASP A 72 3.29 6.41 -11.00
C ASP A 72 4.01 5.09 -10.66
N TYR A 73 3.78 4.02 -11.40
CA TYR A 73 4.51 2.78 -11.23
C TYR A 73 5.92 2.94 -11.82
N ILE A 74 6.89 3.09 -10.95
CA ILE A 74 8.25 3.44 -11.32
C ILE A 74 9.02 2.19 -11.77
N ASN A 75 9.66 2.28 -12.94
CA ASN A 75 10.52 1.22 -13.46
C ASN A 75 11.98 1.55 -13.13
N GLY A 76 12.40 1.16 -11.95
CA GLY A 76 13.77 1.36 -11.49
C GLY A 76 14.39 0.05 -11.04
N THR A 77 15.38 0.14 -10.16
CA THR A 77 16.02 -1.04 -9.57
C THR A 77 14.99 -1.89 -8.82
N LEU A 78 14.09 -1.23 -8.08
CA LEU A 78 12.97 -1.89 -7.41
C LEU A 78 11.69 -1.20 -7.88
N PRO A 79 10.86 -1.90 -8.67
CA PRO A 79 9.58 -1.34 -9.11
C PRO A 79 8.73 -0.95 -7.92
N SER A 80 8.14 0.24 -7.98
CA SER A 80 7.44 0.79 -6.81
C SER A 80 6.37 1.79 -7.20
N TRP A 81 5.48 2.02 -6.25
CA TRP A 81 4.51 3.11 -6.27
C TRP A 81 4.82 4.04 -5.11
N CYS A 82 4.60 5.33 -5.30
CA CYS A 82 4.76 6.33 -4.26
C CYS A 82 3.72 7.41 -4.47
N ARG A 83 2.88 7.63 -3.49
CA ARG A 83 1.75 8.56 -3.65
C ARG A 83 1.43 9.26 -2.34
N ILE A 84 1.09 10.55 -2.42
CA ILE A 84 0.60 11.31 -1.28
C ILE A 84 -0.86 10.92 -1.03
N VAL A 85 -1.18 10.59 0.21
CA VAL A 85 -2.50 10.11 0.60
C VAL A 85 -2.98 10.83 1.86
N PRO A 86 -4.30 11.01 2.03
CA PRO A 86 -4.82 11.47 3.31
C PRO A 86 -4.68 10.39 4.37
N LEU A 87 -4.43 10.79 5.61
CA LEU A 87 -4.30 9.86 6.73
C LEU A 87 -5.60 9.78 7.52
N PHE A 88 -5.95 8.56 7.90
CA PHE A 88 -7.15 8.24 8.64
C PHE A 88 -6.77 7.55 9.96
N PRO A 89 -7.69 7.45 10.92
CA PRO A 89 -7.41 6.86 12.23
C PRO A 89 -6.79 5.47 12.19
N ARG A 90 -7.18 4.64 11.23
CA ARG A 90 -6.62 3.31 11.08
C ARG A 90 -6.55 2.95 9.61
N MET A 91 -5.38 2.47 9.18
CA MET A 91 -5.13 2.14 7.77
C MET A 91 -4.48 0.78 7.64
N ARG A 92 -4.72 0.14 6.51
CA ARG A 92 -4.12 -1.15 6.16
C ARG A 92 -3.91 -1.25 4.66
N VAL A 93 -3.13 -2.25 4.24
CA VAL A 93 -2.89 -2.55 2.83
C VAL A 93 -3.42 -3.95 2.52
N VAL A 94 -4.08 -4.09 1.38
CA VAL A 94 -4.55 -5.38 0.86
C VAL A 94 -3.88 -5.61 -0.49
N VAL A 95 -3.09 -6.68 -0.58
CA VAL A 95 -2.47 -7.10 -1.84
C VAL A 95 -3.35 -8.18 -2.45
N THR A 96 -3.69 -8.02 -3.72
CA THR A 96 -4.48 -8.99 -4.49
C THR A 96 -3.63 -9.51 -5.63
N ASN A 97 -3.59 -10.83 -5.80
CA ASN A 97 -2.83 -11.53 -6.83
C ASN A 97 -1.34 -11.18 -6.79
N GLY A 98 -0.72 -11.40 -5.65
CA GLY A 98 0.63 -10.93 -5.35
C GLY A 98 1.79 -11.49 -6.19
N ASN A 99 1.55 -12.53 -6.98
CA ASN A 99 2.53 -13.07 -7.94
C ASN A 99 3.83 -13.59 -7.31
N ASN A 100 3.75 -14.08 -6.07
CA ASN A 100 4.89 -14.64 -5.31
C ASN A 100 6.05 -13.64 -5.10
N LEU A 101 5.76 -12.34 -5.13
CA LEU A 101 6.76 -11.31 -4.89
C LEU A 101 6.74 -10.87 -3.42
N THR A 102 7.87 -10.36 -2.95
CA THR A 102 7.94 -9.74 -1.64
C THR A 102 7.46 -8.31 -1.75
N TYR A 103 6.45 -7.93 -0.99
CA TYR A 103 5.91 -6.58 -0.95
C TYR A 103 6.29 -5.91 0.35
N SER A 104 6.72 -4.66 0.24
CA SER A 104 6.95 -3.79 1.39
C SER A 104 6.12 -2.54 1.19
N ALA A 105 5.28 -2.22 2.18
CA ALA A 105 4.40 -1.07 2.11
C ALA A 105 4.49 -0.30 3.42
N TRP A 106 4.61 1.01 3.32
CA TRP A 106 4.67 1.86 4.52
C TRP A 106 4.09 3.24 4.24
N ILE A 107 3.76 3.94 5.32
CA ILE A 107 3.32 5.32 5.29
C ILE A 107 4.31 6.16 6.08
N VAL A 108 4.75 7.27 5.50
CA VAL A 108 5.56 8.26 6.16
C VAL A 108 4.70 9.50 6.38
N GLU A 109 4.51 9.91 7.63
CA GLU A 109 3.73 11.10 7.94
C GLU A 109 4.49 12.37 7.50
N GLU A 110 3.75 13.28 7.00
CA GLU A 110 4.27 14.60 6.63
C GLU A 110 4.34 15.55 7.83
#